data_5658baca9047934f197c90d4a80d1e89
#
_entry.id   5658baca9047934f197c90d4a80d1e89
#
_cell.length_a   1.000
_cell.length_b   1.000
_cell.length_c   1.000
_cell.angle_alpha   90.00
_cell.angle_beta   90.00
_cell.angle_gamma   90.00
#
_symmetry.space_group_name_H-M   'P 1'
#
loop_
_entity.id
_entity.type
_entity.pdbx_description
1 polymer ?
#
loop_
_entity_poly.entity_id
_entity_poly.type
_entity_poly.pdbx_seq_one_letter_code
_entity_poly.pdbx_strand_id
1 'polypeptide(L)'
;MRKGGIVTYLESTGTNNEYLHQIICLAGHEVNNIGTIYINDKAVALDGSGNVTTSQWQDADGNPTILIKTFEGSTTQNVYTTLNSLSDGNTPNWANGATGDDTNFRGQGIACLYVRLKYDQDVFTNGIPLFTAVVQGKKVFDPRTSTTAFSANAALCI
;
A
#
# COMPACT_ATOMS: atom_id res chain seq x y z
N MET A 1 6.43 14.22 3.89
CA MET A 1 5.65 14.27 5.16
C MET A 1 5.23 12.86 5.51
N ARG A 2 5.36 12.43 6.78
CA ARG A 2 4.89 11.12 7.24
C ARG A 2 3.37 11.15 7.40
N LYS A 3 2.67 10.16 6.85
CA LYS A 3 1.21 10.06 6.83
C LYS A 3 0.76 8.68 7.32
N GLY A 4 -0.24 8.64 8.18
CA GLY A 4 -1.12 7.49 8.34
C GLY A 4 -2.22 7.52 7.29
N GLY A 5 -2.86 6.39 7.07
CA GLY A 5 -3.94 6.26 6.10
C GLY A 5 -5.23 5.75 6.73
N ILE A 6 -6.27 5.67 5.92
CA ILE A 6 -7.56 5.07 6.27
C ILE A 6 -7.63 3.71 5.60
N VAL A 7 -7.96 2.67 6.37
CA VAL A 7 -8.24 1.33 5.81
C VAL A 7 -9.57 1.41 5.06
N THR A 8 -9.51 1.18 3.75
CA THR A 8 -10.67 1.24 2.85
C THR A 8 -11.12 -0.12 2.36
N TYR A 9 -10.28 -1.12 2.53
CA TYR A 9 -10.59 -2.51 2.20
C TYR A 9 -9.95 -3.44 3.21
N LEU A 10 -10.68 -4.49 3.59
CA LEU A 10 -10.24 -5.54 4.49
C LEU A 10 -10.84 -6.87 4.05
N GLU A 11 -10.00 -7.89 3.90
CA GLU A 11 -10.39 -9.25 3.55
C GLU A 11 -9.48 -10.26 4.26
N SER A 12 -10.03 -11.39 4.66
CA SER A 12 -9.23 -12.54 5.13
C SER A 12 -9.31 -13.68 4.13
N THR A 13 -8.18 -14.36 3.90
CA THR A 13 -8.08 -15.49 2.96
C THR A 13 -7.20 -16.60 3.53
N GLY A 14 -7.11 -17.70 2.76
CA GLY A 14 -6.31 -18.86 3.14
C GLY A 14 -7.01 -19.81 4.12
N THR A 15 -6.34 -20.91 4.42
CA THR A 15 -6.87 -21.91 5.34
C THR A 15 -6.97 -21.31 6.75
N ASN A 16 -8.18 -21.37 7.34
CA ASN A 16 -8.46 -20.77 8.65
C ASN A 16 -8.23 -19.24 8.72
N ASN A 17 -8.38 -18.53 7.58
CA ASN A 17 -8.19 -17.07 7.51
C ASN A 17 -6.78 -16.63 7.94
N GLU A 18 -5.75 -17.39 7.56
CA GLU A 18 -4.36 -17.11 7.96
C GLU A 18 -3.79 -15.81 7.37
N TYR A 19 -4.38 -15.27 6.29
CA TYR A 19 -3.97 -14.01 5.68
C TYR A 19 -5.01 -12.93 5.89
N LEU A 20 -4.56 -11.73 6.25
CA LEU A 20 -5.36 -10.51 6.28
C LEU A 20 -4.83 -9.54 5.24
N HIS A 21 -5.70 -9.13 4.33
CA HIS A 21 -5.41 -8.15 3.27
C HIS A 21 -6.02 -6.81 3.62
N GLN A 22 -5.27 -5.74 3.46
CA GLN A 22 -5.72 -4.38 3.72
C GLN A 22 -5.30 -3.45 2.58
N ILE A 23 -6.18 -2.51 2.20
CA ILE A 23 -5.80 -1.34 1.42
C ILE A 23 -5.91 -0.12 2.32
N ILE A 24 -4.81 0.61 2.47
CA ILE A 24 -4.69 1.77 3.33
C ILE A 24 -4.47 2.99 2.44
N CYS A 25 -5.49 3.83 2.29
CA CYS A 25 -5.43 5.05 1.49
C CYS A 25 -4.65 6.14 2.23
N LEU A 26 -3.60 6.65 1.59
CA LEU A 26 -2.73 7.71 2.09
C LEU A 26 -3.13 9.10 1.57
N ALA A 27 -3.59 9.18 0.32
CA ALA A 27 -4.03 10.43 -0.29
C ALA A 27 -5.06 10.17 -1.40
N GLY A 28 -6.04 11.06 -1.55
CA GLY A 28 -7.05 11.05 -2.61
C GLY A 28 -6.58 11.71 -3.91
N HIS A 29 -5.32 11.59 -4.23
CA HIS A 29 -4.70 12.07 -5.48
C HIS A 29 -3.39 11.34 -5.73
N GLU A 30 -2.89 11.42 -6.97
CA GLU A 30 -1.55 10.94 -7.31
C GLU A 30 -0.50 11.68 -6.48
N VAL A 31 0.45 10.93 -5.92
CA VAL A 31 1.60 11.45 -5.21
C VAL A 31 2.88 11.21 -6.01
N ASN A 32 3.92 11.99 -5.74
CA ASN A 32 5.19 11.82 -6.46
C ASN A 32 5.91 10.53 -6.08
N ASN A 33 5.86 10.17 -4.80
CA ASN A 33 6.51 8.97 -4.27
C ASN A 33 5.97 8.59 -2.90
N ILE A 34 5.90 7.29 -2.62
CA ILE A 34 5.72 6.71 -1.30
C ILE A 34 7.06 6.12 -0.88
N GLY A 35 7.75 6.81 0.03
CA GLY A 35 9.10 6.45 0.50
C GLY A 35 9.08 5.51 1.69
N THR A 36 9.88 5.85 2.72
CA THR A 36 10.03 5.00 3.91
C THR A 36 8.71 4.65 4.57
N ILE A 37 8.49 3.36 4.79
CA ILE A 37 7.33 2.81 5.50
C ILE A 37 7.72 2.56 6.96
N TYR A 38 6.76 2.79 7.83
CA TYR A 38 6.89 2.55 9.27
C TYR A 38 5.78 1.64 9.75
N ILE A 39 6.15 0.71 10.61
CA ILE A 39 5.22 -0.17 11.33
C ILE A 39 5.40 0.11 12.82
N ASN A 40 4.32 0.51 13.50
CA ASN A 40 4.35 0.94 14.90
C ASN A 40 5.48 1.96 15.17
N ASP A 41 5.57 2.99 14.31
CA ASP A 41 6.54 4.09 14.38
C ASP A 41 8.01 3.72 14.11
N LYS A 42 8.32 2.47 13.80
CA LYS A 42 9.66 2.02 13.42
C LYS A 42 9.76 1.84 11.91
N ALA A 43 10.80 2.42 11.31
CA ALA A 43 11.08 2.22 9.89
C ALA A 43 11.37 0.75 9.60
N VAL A 44 10.84 0.24 8.49
CA VAL A 44 11.06 -1.13 8.05
C VAL A 44 11.76 -1.16 6.70
N ALA A 45 12.54 -2.23 6.48
CA ALA A 45 13.12 -2.54 5.19
C ALA A 45 12.21 -3.51 4.43
N LEU A 46 12.13 -3.31 3.11
CA LEU A 46 11.43 -4.21 2.20
C LEU A 46 12.42 -4.83 1.23
N ASP A 47 12.18 -6.08 0.85
CA ASP A 47 12.88 -6.70 -0.28
C ASP A 47 12.28 -6.26 -1.64
N GLY A 48 12.87 -6.73 -2.75
CA GLY A 48 12.38 -6.42 -4.10
C GLY A 48 10.96 -6.94 -4.40
N SER A 49 10.45 -7.88 -3.59
CA SER A 49 9.09 -8.40 -3.67
C SER A 49 8.10 -7.69 -2.75
N GLY A 50 8.59 -6.76 -1.93
CA GLY A 50 7.78 -6.01 -0.97
C GLY A 50 7.56 -6.71 0.37
N ASN A 51 8.28 -7.79 0.65
CA ASN A 51 8.24 -8.43 1.96
C ASN A 51 9.04 -7.60 2.97
N VAL A 52 8.52 -7.50 4.18
CA VAL A 52 9.23 -6.83 5.28
C VAL A 52 10.35 -7.73 5.78
N THR A 53 11.59 -7.27 5.66
CA THR A 53 12.79 -8.02 6.05
C THR A 53 13.28 -7.72 7.47
N THR A 54 12.65 -6.77 8.15
CA THR A 54 12.97 -6.42 9.54
C THR A 54 12.60 -7.59 10.46
N SER A 55 13.57 -8.12 11.22
CA SER A 55 13.44 -9.37 12.01
C SER A 55 12.25 -9.41 12.97
N GLN A 56 11.84 -8.26 13.51
CA GLN A 56 10.67 -8.15 14.38
C GLN A 56 9.37 -8.64 13.69
N TRP A 57 9.33 -8.65 12.34
CA TRP A 57 8.16 -8.99 11.53
C TRP A 57 8.40 -10.28 10.71
N GLN A 58 9.22 -11.18 11.26
CA GLN A 58 9.49 -12.49 10.70
C GLN A 58 9.01 -13.57 11.68
N ASP A 59 8.58 -14.70 11.14
CA ASP A 59 8.25 -15.89 11.95
C ASP A 59 9.52 -16.52 12.54
N ALA A 60 9.37 -17.59 13.32
CA ALA A 60 10.48 -18.28 13.98
C ALA A 60 11.50 -18.89 13.00
N ASP A 61 11.09 -19.14 11.75
CA ASP A 61 11.92 -19.68 10.68
C ASP A 61 12.58 -18.56 9.86
N GLY A 62 12.34 -17.29 10.20
CA GLY A 62 12.88 -16.13 9.50
C GLY A 62 12.09 -15.73 8.25
N ASN A 63 10.89 -16.28 8.01
CA ASN A 63 10.06 -15.90 6.89
C ASN A 63 9.29 -14.61 7.18
N PRO A 64 9.14 -13.70 6.20
CA PRO A 64 8.39 -12.47 6.39
C PRO A 64 6.89 -12.75 6.57
N THR A 65 6.31 -12.18 7.62
CA THR A 65 4.88 -12.25 7.90
C THR A 65 4.09 -11.09 7.30
N ILE A 66 4.78 -10.05 6.81
CA ILE A 66 4.16 -8.85 6.25
C ILE A 66 4.69 -8.62 4.82
N LEU A 67 3.77 -8.41 3.88
CA LEU A 67 4.06 -7.95 2.52
C LEU A 67 3.38 -6.60 2.30
N ILE A 68 4.11 -5.64 1.72
CA ILE A 68 3.62 -4.29 1.44
C ILE A 68 3.91 -3.94 -0.02
N LYS A 69 2.89 -3.42 -0.73
CA LYS A 69 3.03 -2.81 -2.05
C LYS A 69 2.56 -1.37 -2.00
N THR A 70 3.26 -0.51 -2.71
CA THR A 70 2.93 0.92 -2.80
C THR A 70 2.28 1.22 -4.14
N PHE A 71 1.28 2.10 -4.11
CA PHE A 71 0.55 2.58 -5.29
C PHE A 71 0.44 4.09 -5.19
N GLU A 72 1.10 4.81 -6.08
CA GLU A 72 1.18 6.27 -6.07
C GLU A 72 -0.10 6.96 -6.55
N GLY A 73 -1.08 6.21 -7.08
CA GLY A 73 -2.34 6.77 -7.57
C GLY A 73 -2.25 7.35 -8.97
N SER A 74 -1.31 6.90 -9.79
CA SER A 74 -1.20 7.31 -11.18
C SER A 74 -2.49 7.01 -11.98
N THR A 75 -2.80 7.84 -12.98
CA THR A 75 -3.92 7.61 -13.92
C THR A 75 -3.71 6.37 -14.80
N THR A 76 -2.49 5.86 -14.89
CA THR A 76 -2.11 4.64 -15.63
C THR A 76 -1.81 3.48 -14.70
N GLN A 77 -2.13 3.60 -13.40
CA GLN A 77 -1.87 2.58 -12.40
C GLN A 77 -2.54 1.25 -12.77
N ASN A 78 -1.77 0.17 -12.70
CA ASN A 78 -2.26 -1.17 -12.94
C ASN A 78 -3.09 -1.70 -11.76
N VAL A 79 -3.85 -2.77 -12.00
CA VAL A 79 -4.60 -3.48 -10.97
C VAL A 79 -3.68 -3.98 -9.84
N TYR A 80 -4.23 -4.18 -8.67
CA TYR A 80 -3.52 -4.75 -7.53
C TYR A 80 -3.35 -6.27 -7.72
N THR A 81 -2.44 -6.65 -8.64
CA THR A 81 -2.26 -8.05 -9.08
C THR A 81 -2.00 -9.00 -7.91
N THR A 82 -1.24 -8.56 -6.90
CA THR A 82 -0.96 -9.37 -5.72
C THR A 82 -2.23 -9.66 -4.93
N LEU A 83 -3.11 -8.68 -4.74
CA LEU A 83 -4.40 -8.88 -4.09
C LEU A 83 -5.29 -9.80 -4.93
N ASN A 84 -5.39 -9.54 -6.24
CA ASN A 84 -6.19 -10.35 -7.16
C ASN A 84 -5.76 -11.83 -7.18
N SER A 85 -4.45 -12.10 -7.12
CA SER A 85 -3.92 -13.46 -7.16
C SER A 85 -4.04 -14.22 -5.83
N LEU A 86 -4.17 -13.50 -4.72
CA LEU A 86 -4.19 -14.07 -3.37
C LEU A 86 -5.59 -14.13 -2.76
N SER A 87 -6.56 -13.41 -3.33
CA SER A 87 -7.95 -13.54 -2.93
C SER A 87 -8.50 -14.90 -3.35
N ASP A 88 -9.36 -15.47 -2.53
CA ASP A 88 -9.95 -16.79 -2.76
C ASP A 88 -11.18 -16.79 -3.70
N GLY A 89 -11.35 -15.74 -4.48
CA GLY A 89 -12.46 -15.56 -5.41
C GLY A 89 -13.70 -14.91 -4.79
N ASN A 90 -13.70 -14.64 -3.49
CA ASN A 90 -14.76 -13.91 -2.80
C ASN A 90 -14.48 -12.40 -2.75
N THR A 91 -13.37 -11.96 -3.33
CA THR A 91 -13.00 -10.55 -3.38
C THR A 91 -14.05 -9.76 -4.14
N PRO A 92 -14.49 -8.62 -3.64
CA PRO A 92 -15.39 -7.74 -4.36
C PRO A 92 -14.88 -7.47 -5.78
N ASN A 93 -15.79 -7.36 -6.73
CA ASN A 93 -15.46 -7.13 -8.15
C ASN A 93 -14.50 -5.97 -8.40
N TRP A 94 -14.45 -5.00 -7.50
CA TRP A 94 -13.54 -3.88 -7.59
C TRP A 94 -12.06 -4.25 -7.38
N ALA A 95 -11.74 -5.32 -6.64
CA ALA A 95 -10.36 -5.80 -6.46
C ALA A 95 -10.02 -6.88 -7.50
N ASN A 96 -10.97 -7.71 -7.87
CA ASN A 96 -10.79 -8.89 -8.71
C ASN A 96 -11.23 -8.70 -10.17
N GLY A 97 -11.98 -7.65 -10.45
CA GLY A 97 -12.55 -7.37 -11.75
C GLY A 97 -13.73 -8.26 -12.11
N ALA A 98 -14.80 -7.68 -12.59
CA ALA A 98 -15.87 -8.45 -13.20
C ALA A 98 -15.33 -9.12 -14.48
N THR A 99 -15.67 -10.37 -14.68
CA THR A 99 -15.30 -11.14 -15.85
C THR A 99 -15.69 -10.41 -17.15
N GLY A 100 -14.70 -10.06 -17.95
CA GLY A 100 -14.90 -9.58 -19.32
C GLY A 100 -14.89 -8.07 -19.52
N ASP A 101 -14.67 -7.29 -18.47
CA ASP A 101 -14.57 -5.84 -18.56
C ASP A 101 -13.32 -5.33 -17.85
N ASP A 102 -12.77 -4.20 -18.27
CA ASP A 102 -11.60 -3.52 -17.70
C ASP A 102 -11.91 -2.96 -16.28
N THR A 103 -12.71 -3.66 -15.52
CA THR A 103 -13.35 -3.25 -14.27
C THR A 103 -12.55 -3.61 -13.03
N ASN A 104 -11.33 -4.14 -13.20
CA ASN A 104 -10.41 -4.36 -12.09
C ASN A 104 -10.12 -3.04 -11.37
N PHE A 105 -10.33 -3.03 -10.06
CA PHE A 105 -10.01 -1.85 -9.26
C PHE A 105 -8.51 -1.55 -9.36
N ARG A 106 -8.19 -0.36 -9.82
CA ARG A 106 -6.80 0.09 -10.03
C ARG A 106 -6.38 1.16 -9.04
N GLY A 107 -7.31 1.73 -8.28
CA GLY A 107 -7.04 2.84 -7.37
C GLY A 107 -6.47 4.08 -8.07
N GLN A 108 -6.79 4.30 -9.35
CA GLN A 108 -6.33 5.47 -10.09
C GLN A 108 -6.80 6.75 -9.39
N GLY A 109 -5.87 7.70 -9.22
CA GLY A 109 -6.13 8.91 -8.47
C GLY A 109 -6.11 8.74 -6.95
N ILE A 110 -5.73 7.56 -6.42
CA ILE A 110 -5.68 7.29 -4.98
C ILE A 110 -4.33 6.66 -4.63
N ALA A 111 -3.53 7.37 -3.84
CA ALA A 111 -2.27 6.82 -3.33
C ALA A 111 -2.54 5.94 -2.11
N CYS A 112 -2.06 4.70 -2.14
CA CYS A 112 -2.31 3.75 -1.06
C CYS A 112 -1.20 2.71 -0.87
N LEU A 113 -1.27 2.01 0.26
CA LEU A 113 -0.55 0.80 0.53
C LEU A 113 -1.51 -0.38 0.40
N TYR A 114 -1.09 -1.43 -0.27
CA TYR A 114 -1.63 -2.76 -0.07
C TYR A 114 -0.75 -3.48 0.94
N VAL A 115 -1.37 -4.01 1.99
CA VAL A 115 -0.69 -4.75 3.07
C VAL A 115 -1.34 -6.13 3.20
N ARG A 116 -0.52 -7.17 3.21
CA ARG A 116 -0.92 -8.52 3.57
C ARG A 116 -0.18 -8.94 4.83
N LEU A 117 -0.94 -9.38 5.83
CA LEU A 117 -0.41 -9.96 7.05
C LEU A 117 -0.65 -11.47 7.02
N LYS A 118 0.36 -12.29 7.28
CA LYS A 118 0.21 -13.71 7.58
C LYS A 118 0.11 -13.86 9.08
N TYR A 119 -1.00 -14.42 9.59
CA TYR A 119 -1.20 -14.56 11.02
C TYR A 119 -0.06 -15.37 11.67
N ASP A 120 0.52 -14.80 12.69
CA ASP A 120 1.50 -15.43 13.57
C ASP A 120 1.32 -14.84 14.98
N GLN A 121 1.02 -15.68 15.96
CA GLN A 121 0.68 -15.24 17.31
C GLN A 121 1.88 -14.59 18.03
N ASP A 122 3.08 -15.08 17.73
CA ASP A 122 4.30 -14.60 18.39
C ASP A 122 4.77 -13.26 17.80
N VAL A 123 4.46 -13.00 16.52
CA VAL A 123 4.76 -11.74 15.82
C VAL A 123 3.72 -10.66 16.14
N PHE A 124 2.42 -11.00 16.12
CA PHE A 124 1.31 -10.05 16.29
C PHE A 124 0.72 -10.05 17.71
N THR A 125 1.57 -10.10 18.72
CA THR A 125 1.17 -10.13 20.15
C THR A 125 0.27 -8.98 20.59
N ASN A 126 0.38 -7.82 19.94
CA ASN A 126 -0.40 -6.59 20.21
C ASN A 126 -1.49 -6.33 19.15
N GLY A 127 -1.84 -7.33 18.35
CA GLY A 127 -2.83 -7.21 17.28
C GLY A 127 -2.27 -6.58 15.99
N ILE A 128 -3.18 -6.05 15.15
CA ILE A 128 -2.82 -5.48 13.84
C ILE A 128 -1.99 -4.20 14.04
N PRO A 129 -0.77 -4.13 13.48
CA PRO A 129 0.09 -2.97 13.65
C PRO A 129 -0.40 -1.75 12.86
N LEU A 130 0.03 -0.56 13.30
CA LEU A 130 -0.23 0.70 12.61
C LEU A 130 0.79 0.91 11.49
N PHE A 131 0.29 1.16 10.27
CA PHE A 131 1.11 1.48 9.10
C PHE A 131 1.11 2.96 8.80
N THR A 132 2.30 3.54 8.61
CA THR A 132 2.47 4.92 8.15
C THR A 132 3.58 4.97 7.11
N ALA A 133 3.55 5.98 6.22
CA ALA A 133 4.57 6.15 5.19
C ALA A 133 4.99 7.61 5.03
N VAL A 134 6.21 7.84 4.55
CA VAL A 134 6.65 9.15 4.09
C VAL A 134 6.11 9.35 2.68
N VAL A 135 5.25 10.35 2.50
CA VAL A 135 4.65 10.67 1.20
C VAL A 135 5.21 11.99 0.69
N GLN A 136 5.74 11.99 -0.53
CA GLN A 136 6.01 13.20 -1.30
C GLN A 136 4.70 13.57 -2.02
N GLY A 137 4.18 14.76 -1.72
CA GLY A 137 2.85 15.19 -2.11
C GLY A 137 2.60 15.26 -3.62
N LYS A 138 1.55 15.99 -4.00
CA LYS A 138 1.11 16.14 -5.40
C LYS A 138 2.19 16.80 -6.24
N LYS A 139 2.36 16.34 -7.48
CA LYS A 139 3.14 17.05 -8.50
C LYS A 139 2.42 18.35 -8.87
N VAL A 140 3.14 19.44 -8.98
CA VAL A 140 2.62 20.77 -9.34
C VAL A 140 3.22 21.25 -10.67
N PHE A 141 2.44 22.00 -11.43
CA PHE A 141 2.92 22.61 -12.66
C PHE A 141 3.73 23.88 -12.35
N ASP A 142 4.96 23.95 -12.86
CA ASP A 142 5.79 25.15 -12.79
C ASP A 142 5.74 25.88 -14.15
N PRO A 143 5.07 27.05 -14.23
CA PRO A 143 4.95 27.79 -15.48
C PRO A 143 6.28 28.36 -15.99
N ARG A 144 7.31 28.47 -15.13
CA ARG A 144 8.63 28.99 -15.52
C ARG A 144 9.41 27.96 -16.33
N THR A 145 9.20 26.68 -16.06
CA THR A 145 9.88 25.56 -16.74
C THR A 145 8.95 24.77 -17.64
N SER A 146 7.65 25.07 -17.60
CA SER A 146 6.59 24.33 -18.31
C SER A 146 6.59 22.84 -17.97
N THR A 147 6.96 22.46 -16.73
CA THR A 147 7.03 21.07 -16.27
C THR A 147 6.11 20.82 -15.08
N THR A 148 5.61 19.59 -14.99
CA THR A 148 4.87 19.11 -13.81
C THR A 148 5.76 18.16 -13.04
N ALA A 149 6.14 18.55 -11.81
CA ALA A 149 7.04 17.79 -10.96
C ALA A 149 6.72 18.00 -9.46
N PHE A 150 7.30 17.17 -8.60
CA PHE A 150 7.29 17.45 -7.17
C PHE A 150 8.08 18.73 -6.87
N SER A 151 7.51 19.61 -6.07
CA SER A 151 8.19 20.82 -5.62
C SER A 151 7.94 21.05 -4.13
N ALA A 152 9.00 21.44 -3.42
CA ALA A 152 8.93 21.93 -2.05
C ALA A 152 8.77 23.47 -2.00
N ASN A 153 8.66 24.14 -3.16
CA ASN A 153 8.48 25.57 -3.23
C ASN A 153 7.02 25.93 -2.90
N ALA A 154 6.82 26.62 -1.80
CA ALA A 154 5.49 27.01 -1.33
C ALA A 154 4.71 27.85 -2.37
N ALA A 155 5.41 28.69 -3.15
CA ALA A 155 4.78 29.53 -4.18
C ALA A 155 4.17 28.73 -5.36
N LEU A 156 4.56 27.46 -5.53
CA LEU A 156 4.00 26.55 -6.54
C LEU A 156 2.88 25.67 -5.99
N CYS A 157 2.67 25.68 -4.68
CA CYS A 157 1.70 24.83 -4.00
C CYS A 157 0.40 25.55 -3.60
N ILE A 158 0.23 26.77 -4.10
CA ILE A 158 -0.94 27.64 -3.85
C ILE A 158 -1.99 27.45 -4.94
#